data_19e01b26f3cc6dc407c2d92191ab7526
#
_entry.id   19e01b26f3cc6dc407c2d92191ab7526
#
_cell.length_a   1.000
_cell.length_b   1.000
_cell.length_c   1.000
_cell.angle_alpha   90.00
_cell.angle_beta   90.00
_cell.angle_gamma   90.00
#
_symmetry.space_group_name_H-M   'P 1'
#
loop_
_entity.id
_entity.type
_entity.pdbx_description
1 polymer ?
#
loop_
_entity_poly.entity_id
_entity_poly.type
_entity_poly.pdbx_seq_one_letter_code
_entity_poly.pdbx_strand_id
1 'polypeptide(L)'
;MQKKFYGWWITVAAFLTFGFSTGLPYYNMPFFYDYYQKNFGWSRADITLGFPLAALFTLWVGPVLVHRFSPRLLVVAGTLLTFLAFAGFSQMNGNLNFYYAMWFLYVVGYIFSGPIPHQVIVSQWFRRSRGKAMAIVYVGVGVIGSLGSFLVKPLAETYGFRNALLMMGALVVVLAWPIALFILKDRPSDVGQNPDGDALPRADAKVAPQPFSNLLSKPAFWLLLVGSMCSIGAIGSINQHMKLVFEDQGFTDQAQLNSAWRTANVLILWSSIGGRLFMGWLADRYTKKYVMTATYALVALTIPLLLLVRPTSSFELYAFAILFGFGMGADYMLIPLMAADQFGVNTLARAMAIILPTDTIGQTWFPYIVSLLHRAWGGYDKALLAVFAMAFIGAIAIALLPKHGPNDQESVPGAAGATAK
;
A
#
# COMPACT_ATOMS: atom_id res chain seq x y z
N MET A 1 -24.71 30.99 2.87
CA MET A 1 -23.58 30.54 2.07
C MET A 1 -23.29 29.09 2.41
N GLN A 2 -23.48 28.14 1.48
CA GLN A 2 -23.07 26.77 1.70
C GLN A 2 -21.54 26.73 1.86
N LYS A 3 -21.04 26.29 3.03
CA LYS A 3 -19.61 26.11 3.24
C LYS A 3 -19.11 25.10 2.22
N LYS A 4 -18.06 25.43 1.45
CA LYS A 4 -17.44 24.48 0.54
C LYS A 4 -17.08 23.20 1.29
N PHE A 5 -17.32 22.04 0.69
CA PHE A 5 -17.00 20.75 1.29
C PHE A 5 -15.49 20.63 1.55
N TYR A 6 -15.14 20.46 2.82
CA TYR A 6 -13.74 20.44 3.28
C TYR A 6 -13.01 19.12 2.94
N GLY A 7 -13.74 18.07 2.58
CA GLY A 7 -13.18 16.73 2.31
C GLY A 7 -12.07 16.71 1.25
N TRP A 8 -12.13 17.57 0.22
CA TRP A 8 -11.07 17.64 -0.78
C TRP A 8 -9.78 18.24 -0.23
N TRP A 9 -9.85 19.16 0.73
CA TRP A 9 -8.66 19.63 1.47
C TRP A 9 -8.07 18.52 2.34
N ILE A 10 -8.92 17.67 2.93
CA ILE A 10 -8.48 16.47 3.63
C ILE A 10 -7.78 15.49 2.66
N THR A 11 -8.29 15.34 1.43
CA THR A 11 -7.64 14.49 0.42
C THR A 11 -6.24 15.01 0.07
N VAL A 12 -6.07 16.33 -0.12
CA VAL A 12 -4.76 16.94 -0.38
C VAL A 12 -3.85 16.81 0.85
N ALA A 13 -4.37 17.05 2.04
CA ALA A 13 -3.62 16.89 3.28
C ALA A 13 -3.16 15.43 3.47
N ALA A 14 -4.04 14.46 3.22
CA ALA A 14 -3.72 13.04 3.30
C ALA A 14 -2.71 12.61 2.20
N PHE A 15 -2.84 13.13 0.97
CA PHE A 15 -1.84 12.95 -0.10
C PHE A 15 -0.44 13.36 0.35
N LEU A 16 -0.32 14.56 0.94
CA LEU A 16 0.96 15.10 1.39
C LEU A 16 1.48 14.35 2.62
N THR A 17 0.66 14.17 3.66
CA THR A 17 1.10 13.51 4.90
C THR A 17 1.46 12.05 4.66
N PHE A 18 0.70 11.30 3.84
CA PHE A 18 1.02 9.93 3.50
C PHE A 18 2.26 9.84 2.60
N GLY A 19 2.41 10.78 1.67
CA GLY A 19 3.61 10.88 0.84
C GLY A 19 4.87 11.15 1.66
N PHE A 20 4.81 12.09 2.61
CA PHE A 20 5.96 12.41 3.47
C PHE A 20 6.25 11.33 4.52
N SER A 21 5.22 10.78 5.15
CA SER A 21 5.42 9.77 6.20
C SER A 21 5.84 8.40 5.67
N THR A 22 5.39 8.03 4.48
CA THR A 22 5.61 6.71 3.89
C THR A 22 6.43 6.78 2.61
N GLY A 23 6.03 7.61 1.65
CA GLY A 23 6.67 7.68 0.34
C GLY A 23 8.13 8.08 0.44
N LEU A 24 8.41 9.20 1.11
CA LEU A 24 9.76 9.72 1.25
C LEU A 24 10.71 8.71 1.93
N PRO A 25 10.44 8.16 3.12
CA PRO A 25 11.36 7.22 3.76
C PRO A 25 11.43 5.86 3.08
N TYR A 26 10.29 5.27 2.72
CA TYR A 26 10.24 3.90 2.19
C TYR A 26 10.98 3.75 0.86
N TYR A 27 10.73 4.65 -0.10
CA TYR A 27 11.35 4.57 -1.42
C TYR A 27 12.82 5.02 -1.45
N ASN A 28 13.28 5.76 -0.44
CA ASN A 28 14.64 6.29 -0.45
C ASN A 28 15.58 5.60 0.54
N MET A 29 15.07 4.75 1.45
CA MET A 29 15.91 3.96 2.36
C MET A 29 16.92 3.04 1.63
N PRO A 30 16.58 2.37 0.52
CA PRO A 30 17.53 1.53 -0.22
C PRO A 30 18.76 2.28 -0.74
N PHE A 31 18.66 3.60 -0.94
CA PHE A 31 19.80 4.42 -1.34
C PHE A 31 20.97 4.34 -0.34
N PHE A 32 20.69 4.12 0.94
CA PHE A 32 21.69 4.04 2.00
C PHE A 32 22.34 2.66 2.15
N TYR A 33 21.84 1.62 1.46
CA TYR A 33 22.35 0.26 1.62
C TYR A 33 23.81 0.12 1.20
N ASP A 34 24.24 0.78 0.13
CA ASP A 34 25.63 0.79 -0.33
C ASP A 34 26.57 1.44 0.70
N TYR A 35 26.09 2.45 1.42
CA TYR A 35 26.86 3.08 2.49
C TYR A 35 27.05 2.14 3.69
N TYR A 36 26.02 1.35 4.03
CA TYR A 36 26.13 0.35 5.10
C TYR A 36 27.10 -0.76 4.72
N GLN A 37 27.04 -1.26 3.48
CA GLN A 37 28.02 -2.24 2.99
C GLN A 37 29.45 -1.71 3.07
N LYS A 38 29.70 -0.49 2.60
CA LYS A 38 31.03 0.12 2.57
C LYS A 38 31.59 0.41 3.97
N ASN A 39 30.76 0.90 4.88
CA ASN A 39 31.22 1.35 6.20
C ASN A 39 31.26 0.24 7.26
N PHE A 40 30.40 -0.78 7.16
CA PHE A 40 30.24 -1.81 8.18
C PHE A 40 30.51 -3.21 7.66
N GLY A 41 30.73 -3.40 6.36
CA GLY A 41 31.01 -4.72 5.76
C GLY A 41 29.81 -5.69 5.79
N TRP A 42 28.61 -5.19 6.02
CA TRP A 42 27.42 -6.05 6.11
C TRP A 42 27.04 -6.64 4.76
N SER A 43 26.52 -7.87 4.77
CA SER A 43 26.00 -8.50 3.57
C SER A 43 24.69 -7.81 3.13
N ARG A 44 24.35 -7.93 1.84
CA ARG A 44 23.05 -7.45 1.34
C ARG A 44 21.88 -8.13 2.05
N ALA A 45 22.03 -9.40 2.40
CA ALA A 45 21.02 -10.16 3.12
C ALA A 45 20.75 -9.55 4.50
N ASP A 46 21.80 -9.21 5.26
CA ASP A 46 21.66 -8.59 6.58
C ASP A 46 20.95 -7.23 6.51
N ILE A 47 21.31 -6.42 5.51
CA ILE A 47 20.74 -5.09 5.32
C ILE A 47 19.26 -5.17 4.92
N THR A 48 18.93 -6.03 3.97
CA THR A 48 17.55 -6.12 3.44
C THR A 48 16.60 -6.86 4.37
N LEU A 49 17.11 -7.64 5.32
CA LEU A 49 16.30 -8.39 6.29
C LEU A 49 15.61 -7.47 7.31
N GLY A 50 16.08 -6.24 7.51
CA GLY A 50 15.60 -5.35 8.55
C GLY A 50 14.09 -5.09 8.51
N PHE A 51 13.56 -4.70 7.34
CA PHE A 51 12.12 -4.43 7.19
C PHE A 51 11.25 -5.70 7.30
N PRO A 52 11.54 -6.83 6.61
CA PRO A 52 10.78 -8.07 6.77
C PRO A 52 10.75 -8.59 8.19
N LEU A 53 11.89 -8.57 8.88
CA LEU A 53 11.99 -9.00 10.27
C LEU A 53 11.15 -8.13 11.19
N ALA A 54 11.29 -6.81 11.08
CA ALA A 54 10.50 -5.87 11.85
C ALA A 54 8.99 -6.01 11.58
N ALA A 55 8.59 -6.23 10.32
CA ALA A 55 7.19 -6.46 9.96
C ALA A 55 6.59 -7.67 10.68
N LEU A 56 7.32 -8.80 10.77
CA LEU A 56 6.85 -9.98 11.51
C LEU A 56 6.61 -9.67 13.00
N PHE A 57 7.55 -9.00 13.66
CA PHE A 57 7.41 -8.68 15.09
C PHE A 57 6.36 -7.62 15.39
N THR A 58 5.95 -6.83 14.40
CA THR A 58 4.95 -5.77 14.55
C THR A 58 3.54 -6.15 14.11
N LEU A 59 3.30 -7.39 13.68
CA LEU A 59 1.99 -7.87 13.22
C LEU A 59 0.85 -7.58 14.21
N TRP A 60 1.13 -7.68 15.51
CA TRP A 60 0.16 -7.46 16.58
C TRP A 60 -0.06 -5.98 16.94
N VAL A 61 0.88 -5.10 16.59
CA VAL A 61 0.81 -3.67 16.96
C VAL A 61 -0.41 -2.99 16.35
N GLY A 62 -0.68 -3.24 15.07
CA GLY A 62 -1.86 -2.72 14.40
C GLY A 62 -3.17 -3.12 15.09
N PRO A 63 -3.45 -4.43 15.25
CA PRO A 63 -4.66 -4.92 15.92
C PRO A 63 -4.86 -4.38 17.34
N VAL A 64 -3.78 -4.20 18.10
CA VAL A 64 -3.87 -3.80 19.52
C VAL A 64 -4.02 -2.29 19.68
N LEU A 65 -3.30 -1.48 18.90
CA LEU A 65 -3.15 -0.05 19.16
C LEU A 65 -3.90 0.85 18.19
N VAL A 66 -3.88 0.57 16.88
CA VAL A 66 -4.34 1.54 15.87
C VAL A 66 -5.81 1.94 16.04
N HIS A 67 -6.67 1.02 16.44
CA HIS A 67 -8.10 1.30 16.59
C HIS A 67 -8.46 2.08 17.87
N ARG A 68 -7.50 2.28 18.79
CA ARG A 68 -7.73 2.96 20.09
C ARG A 68 -7.51 4.46 20.03
N PHE A 69 -6.77 4.93 19.03
CA PHE A 69 -6.36 6.31 18.93
C PHE A 69 -6.98 6.98 17.69
N SER A 70 -7.04 8.30 17.71
CA SER A 70 -7.46 9.07 16.55
C SER A 70 -6.46 8.92 15.41
N PRO A 71 -6.92 8.72 14.15
CA PRO A 71 -6.03 8.59 13.01
C PRO A 71 -5.05 9.76 12.85
N ARG A 72 -5.50 10.98 13.12
CA ARG A 72 -4.66 12.18 13.09
C ARG A 72 -3.52 12.12 14.12
N LEU A 73 -3.80 11.72 15.36
CA LEU A 73 -2.78 11.58 16.40
C LEU A 73 -1.80 10.45 16.06
N LEU A 74 -2.29 9.38 15.45
CA LEU A 74 -1.42 8.30 14.97
C LEU A 74 -0.44 8.80 13.90
N VAL A 75 -0.88 9.65 12.96
CA VAL A 75 0.03 10.25 11.96
C VAL A 75 1.13 11.06 12.63
N VAL A 76 0.79 11.88 13.63
CA VAL A 76 1.76 12.68 14.38
C VAL A 76 2.74 11.81 15.16
N ALA A 77 2.24 10.83 15.92
CA ALA A 77 3.08 9.92 16.71
C ALA A 77 3.95 9.03 15.80
N GLY A 78 3.39 8.50 14.72
CA GLY A 78 4.10 7.63 13.78
C GLY A 78 5.22 8.35 13.05
N THR A 79 5.01 9.60 12.64
CA THR A 79 6.08 10.42 12.03
C THR A 79 7.20 10.75 13.02
N LEU A 80 6.88 10.95 14.30
CA LEU A 80 7.89 11.10 15.35
C LEU A 80 8.71 9.82 15.52
N LEU A 81 8.06 8.66 15.57
CA LEU A 81 8.77 7.37 15.65
C LEU A 81 9.64 7.13 14.41
N THR A 82 9.17 7.49 13.23
CA THR A 82 9.97 7.46 12.00
C THR A 82 11.20 8.36 12.11
N PHE A 83 11.05 9.59 12.59
CA PHE A 83 12.20 10.48 12.84
C PHE A 83 13.20 9.87 13.82
N LEU A 84 12.73 9.33 14.95
CA LEU A 84 13.59 8.70 15.94
C LEU A 84 14.34 7.49 15.37
N ALA A 85 13.68 6.69 14.53
CA ALA A 85 14.31 5.57 13.83
C ALA A 85 15.42 6.07 12.88
N PHE A 86 15.17 7.13 12.10
CA PHE A 86 16.16 7.71 11.20
C PHE A 86 17.31 8.39 11.96
N ALA A 87 17.03 9.02 13.09
CA ALA A 87 18.06 9.52 14.00
C ALA A 87 18.93 8.37 14.54
N GLY A 88 18.33 7.23 14.89
CA GLY A 88 19.06 6.02 15.23
C GLY A 88 19.90 5.46 14.08
N PHE A 89 19.34 5.37 12.88
CA PHE A 89 20.10 4.98 11.69
C PHE A 89 21.30 5.90 11.40
N SER A 90 21.18 7.20 11.68
CA SER A 90 22.28 8.15 11.52
C SER A 90 23.43 7.90 12.52
N GLN A 91 23.13 7.35 13.70
CA GLN A 91 24.13 7.04 14.76
C GLN A 91 24.69 5.62 14.70
N MET A 92 24.50 4.92 13.57
CA MET A 92 24.92 3.54 13.37
C MET A 92 26.43 3.38 13.56
N ASN A 93 26.82 2.36 14.34
CA ASN A 93 28.22 2.06 14.69
C ASN A 93 28.67 0.65 14.25
N GLY A 94 27.93 -0.01 13.37
CA GLY A 94 28.22 -1.37 12.92
C GLY A 94 27.52 -2.46 13.74
N ASN A 95 26.72 -2.13 14.74
CA ASN A 95 25.96 -3.10 15.51
C ASN A 95 24.65 -3.47 14.76
N LEU A 96 24.58 -4.71 14.27
CA LEU A 96 23.45 -5.22 13.48
C LEU A 96 22.16 -5.33 14.33
N ASN A 97 22.26 -5.63 15.62
CA ASN A 97 21.10 -5.70 16.50
C ASN A 97 20.47 -4.30 16.70
N PHE A 98 21.33 -3.26 16.81
CA PHE A 98 20.85 -1.88 16.85
C PHE A 98 20.16 -1.48 15.54
N TYR A 99 20.69 -1.91 14.39
CA TYR A 99 20.07 -1.71 13.09
C TYR A 99 18.68 -2.30 13.03
N TYR A 100 18.49 -3.56 13.46
CA TYR A 100 17.18 -4.20 13.49
C TYR A 100 16.22 -3.56 14.51
N ALA A 101 16.73 -3.08 15.64
CA ALA A 101 15.92 -2.32 16.59
C ALA A 101 15.39 -1.02 15.96
N MET A 102 16.20 -0.31 15.16
CA MET A 102 15.75 0.89 14.45
C MET A 102 14.75 0.56 13.35
N TRP A 103 14.89 -0.58 12.67
CA TRP A 103 13.86 -1.06 11.74
C TRP A 103 12.54 -1.37 12.45
N PHE A 104 12.59 -2.00 13.61
CA PHE A 104 11.39 -2.22 14.44
C PHE A 104 10.71 -0.89 14.76
N LEU A 105 11.45 0.09 15.24
CA LEU A 105 10.92 1.43 15.54
C LEU A 105 10.33 2.11 14.30
N TYR A 106 11.01 2.01 13.15
CA TYR A 106 10.53 2.54 11.88
C TYR A 106 9.23 1.89 11.44
N VAL A 107 9.12 0.55 11.53
CA VAL A 107 7.90 -0.15 11.10
C VAL A 107 6.72 0.15 12.02
N VAL A 108 6.93 0.32 13.32
CA VAL A 108 5.88 0.84 14.22
C VAL A 108 5.45 2.24 13.79
N GLY A 109 6.40 3.13 13.49
CA GLY A 109 6.14 4.46 12.91
C GLY A 109 5.34 4.38 11.61
N TYR A 110 5.71 3.47 10.71
CA TYR A 110 5.02 3.19 9.45
C TYR A 110 3.58 2.71 9.66
N ILE A 111 3.32 1.83 10.63
CA ILE A 111 1.97 1.36 10.96
C ILE A 111 1.11 2.53 11.43
N PHE A 112 1.66 3.43 12.25
CA PHE A 112 0.93 4.55 12.84
C PHE A 112 0.74 5.72 11.87
N SER A 113 1.69 6.03 11.00
CA SER A 113 1.60 7.17 10.08
C SER A 113 1.43 6.78 8.61
N GLY A 114 1.32 5.49 8.33
CA GLY A 114 1.22 4.95 6.98
C GLY A 114 -0.21 4.77 6.47
N PRO A 115 -0.49 3.64 5.81
CA PRO A 115 -1.75 3.43 5.10
C PRO A 115 -2.99 3.50 5.99
N ILE A 116 -2.97 2.84 7.17
CA ILE A 116 -4.18 2.61 7.97
C ILE A 116 -4.86 3.93 8.38
N PRO A 117 -4.20 4.90 9.04
CA PRO A 117 -4.86 6.14 9.43
C PRO A 117 -5.38 6.94 8.25
N HIS A 118 -4.63 6.99 7.13
CA HIS A 118 -5.07 7.72 5.94
C HIS A 118 -6.29 7.07 5.28
N GLN A 119 -6.35 5.73 5.22
CA GLN A 119 -7.51 4.99 4.74
C GLN A 119 -8.75 5.26 5.59
N VAL A 120 -8.58 5.28 6.92
CA VAL A 120 -9.68 5.56 7.86
C VAL A 120 -10.18 6.99 7.68
N ILE A 121 -9.29 7.99 7.66
CA ILE A 121 -9.67 9.39 7.46
C ILE A 121 -10.46 9.55 6.15
N VAL A 122 -9.90 9.12 5.02
CA VAL A 122 -10.56 9.23 3.71
C VAL A 122 -11.92 8.53 3.73
N SER A 123 -12.01 7.37 4.34
CA SER A 123 -13.25 6.60 4.41
C SER A 123 -14.31 7.24 5.31
N GLN A 124 -13.92 8.03 6.31
CA GLN A 124 -14.84 8.81 7.13
C GLN A 124 -15.39 10.05 6.38
N TRP A 125 -14.56 10.68 5.54
CA TRP A 125 -14.92 11.89 4.81
C TRP A 125 -15.71 11.63 3.54
N PHE A 126 -15.47 10.48 2.88
CA PHE A 126 -16.07 10.16 1.59
C PHE A 126 -16.82 8.83 1.63
N ARG A 127 -17.99 8.82 0.98
CA ARG A 127 -18.75 7.61 0.71
C ARG A 127 -18.91 7.40 -0.79
N ARG A 128 -19.47 8.39 -1.51
CA ARG A 128 -19.71 8.32 -2.97
C ARG A 128 -18.42 8.47 -3.78
N SER A 129 -17.51 9.33 -3.35
CA SER A 129 -16.24 9.61 -4.03
C SER A 129 -15.04 9.02 -3.31
N ARG A 130 -15.25 7.95 -2.52
CA ARG A 130 -14.19 7.31 -1.71
C ARG A 130 -13.08 6.73 -2.58
N GLY A 131 -13.43 6.09 -3.71
CA GLY A 131 -12.47 5.52 -4.65
C GLY A 131 -11.55 6.57 -5.25
N LYS A 132 -12.10 7.68 -5.73
CA LYS A 132 -11.31 8.81 -6.26
C LYS A 132 -10.41 9.44 -5.19
N ALA A 133 -10.96 9.72 -4.00
CA ALA A 133 -10.19 10.32 -2.92
C ALA A 133 -9.05 9.40 -2.48
N MET A 134 -9.31 8.10 -2.34
CA MET A 134 -8.29 7.10 -2.00
C MET A 134 -7.21 7.01 -3.09
N ALA A 135 -7.60 7.00 -4.36
CA ALA A 135 -6.67 6.98 -5.49
C ALA A 135 -5.70 8.17 -5.46
N ILE A 136 -6.22 9.38 -5.25
CA ILE A 136 -5.40 10.59 -5.14
C ILE A 136 -4.40 10.46 -3.97
N VAL A 137 -4.85 10.04 -2.81
CA VAL A 137 -4.01 9.89 -1.61
C VAL A 137 -2.87 8.88 -1.85
N TYR A 138 -3.17 7.76 -2.49
CA TYR A 138 -2.14 6.75 -2.80
C TYR A 138 -1.15 7.17 -3.89
N VAL A 139 -1.56 8.03 -4.81
CA VAL A 139 -0.62 8.65 -5.78
C VAL A 139 0.43 9.49 -5.05
N GLY A 140 0.08 10.13 -3.94
CA GLY A 140 0.99 10.92 -3.12
C GLY A 140 2.23 10.16 -2.66
N VAL A 141 2.07 8.89 -2.29
CA VAL A 141 3.18 8.02 -1.86
C VAL A 141 4.21 7.83 -2.96
N GLY A 142 3.75 7.54 -4.18
CA GLY A 142 4.62 7.35 -5.33
C GLY A 142 5.28 8.66 -5.78
N VAL A 143 4.51 9.74 -5.87
CA VAL A 143 5.02 11.06 -6.31
C VAL A 143 6.06 11.60 -5.33
N ILE A 144 5.74 11.66 -4.04
CA ILE A 144 6.66 12.22 -3.04
C ILE A 144 7.85 11.28 -2.82
N GLY A 145 7.65 9.97 -2.86
CA GLY A 145 8.74 9.01 -2.81
C GLY A 145 9.73 9.16 -3.96
N SER A 146 9.24 9.34 -5.17
CA SER A 146 10.08 9.56 -6.36
C SER A 146 10.80 10.90 -6.32
N LEU A 147 10.10 11.97 -5.93
CA LEU A 147 10.72 13.29 -5.76
C LEU A 147 11.77 13.29 -4.65
N GLY A 148 11.59 12.46 -3.62
CA GLY A 148 12.56 12.29 -2.54
C GLY A 148 13.95 11.87 -3.03
N SER A 149 14.04 11.08 -4.10
CA SER A 149 15.33 10.65 -4.66
C SER A 149 16.18 11.82 -5.17
N PHE A 150 15.56 12.85 -5.73
CA PHE A 150 16.25 14.07 -6.16
C PHE A 150 16.78 14.91 -4.97
N LEU A 151 16.24 14.71 -3.77
CA LEU A 151 16.66 15.40 -2.56
C LEU A 151 17.68 14.58 -1.77
N VAL A 152 17.42 13.29 -1.57
CA VAL A 152 18.21 12.43 -0.68
C VAL A 152 19.63 12.22 -1.22
N LYS A 153 19.79 12.01 -2.54
CA LYS A 153 21.10 11.82 -3.15
C LYS A 153 22.03 13.02 -2.95
N PRO A 154 21.67 14.27 -3.33
CA PRO A 154 22.51 15.44 -3.06
C PRO A 154 22.80 15.66 -1.58
N LEU A 155 21.84 15.40 -0.68
CA LEU A 155 22.07 15.51 0.77
C LEU A 155 23.14 14.52 1.23
N ALA A 156 23.12 13.28 0.75
CA ALA A 156 24.10 12.27 1.11
C ALA A 156 25.51 12.58 0.54
N GLU A 157 25.57 13.12 -0.67
CA GLU A 157 26.84 13.53 -1.31
C GLU A 157 27.47 14.77 -0.65
N THR A 158 26.63 15.74 -0.22
CA THR A 158 27.11 17.02 0.35
C THR A 158 27.42 16.92 1.85
N TYR A 159 26.53 16.28 2.63
CA TYR A 159 26.61 16.26 4.09
C TYR A 159 26.99 14.87 4.66
N GLY A 160 27.21 13.89 3.81
CA GLY A 160 27.46 12.51 4.20
C GLY A 160 26.16 11.75 4.56
N PHE A 161 26.22 10.41 4.46
CA PHE A 161 25.03 9.55 4.60
C PHE A 161 24.35 9.66 5.98
N ARG A 162 25.11 9.87 7.06
CA ARG A 162 24.57 10.00 8.43
C ARG A 162 23.70 11.23 8.58
N ASN A 163 24.22 12.38 8.15
CA ASN A 163 23.47 13.63 8.20
C ASN A 163 22.27 13.59 7.23
N ALA A 164 22.40 12.97 6.07
CA ALA A 164 21.29 12.79 5.13
C ALA A 164 20.15 11.94 5.73
N LEU A 165 20.47 10.88 6.47
CA LEU A 165 19.46 10.10 7.20
C LEU A 165 18.75 10.94 8.26
N LEU A 166 19.50 11.69 9.07
CA LEU A 166 18.93 12.57 10.10
C LEU A 166 18.02 13.65 9.48
N MET A 167 18.50 14.29 8.40
CA MET A 167 17.74 15.32 7.66
C MET A 167 16.48 14.73 7.04
N MET A 168 16.54 13.52 6.46
CA MET A 168 15.37 12.86 5.88
C MET A 168 14.33 12.57 6.97
N GLY A 169 14.72 12.07 8.13
CA GLY A 169 13.83 11.88 9.26
C GLY A 169 13.22 13.21 9.76
N ALA A 170 14.02 14.27 9.86
CA ALA A 170 13.56 15.61 10.26
C ALA A 170 12.54 16.18 9.25
N LEU A 171 12.79 16.02 7.95
CA LEU A 171 11.86 16.44 6.88
C LEU A 171 10.50 15.78 7.01
N VAL A 172 10.43 14.50 7.38
CA VAL A 172 9.16 13.81 7.62
C VAL A 172 8.33 14.56 8.67
N VAL A 173 8.93 14.93 9.78
CA VAL A 173 8.22 15.67 10.86
C VAL A 173 7.89 17.09 10.43
N VAL A 174 8.88 17.84 9.94
CA VAL A 174 8.72 19.26 9.57
C VAL A 174 7.64 19.46 8.49
N LEU A 175 7.53 18.54 7.54
CA LEU A 175 6.56 18.64 6.45
C LEU A 175 5.20 18.04 6.82
N ALA A 176 5.16 16.93 7.58
CA ALA A 176 3.90 16.27 7.89
C ALA A 176 3.15 16.93 9.06
N TRP A 177 3.84 17.43 10.11
CA TRP A 177 3.17 17.96 11.30
C TRP A 177 2.31 19.20 11.07
N PRO A 178 2.76 20.24 10.37
CA PRO A 178 1.89 21.39 10.10
C PRO A 178 0.58 20.96 9.41
N ILE A 179 0.66 20.04 8.47
CA ILE A 179 -0.49 19.55 7.73
C ILE A 179 -1.37 18.69 8.64
N ALA A 180 -0.78 17.76 9.40
CA ALA A 180 -1.51 16.87 10.29
C ALA A 180 -2.17 17.62 11.44
N LEU A 181 -1.50 18.65 12.02
CA LEU A 181 -2.01 19.37 13.16
C LEU A 181 -3.04 20.43 12.80
N PHE A 182 -2.90 21.11 11.67
CA PHE A 182 -3.77 22.26 11.35
C PHE A 182 -4.85 21.93 10.30
N ILE A 183 -4.54 21.09 9.31
CA ILE A 183 -5.42 20.83 8.17
C ILE A 183 -6.16 19.49 8.33
N LEU A 184 -5.46 18.42 8.71
CA LEU A 184 -6.04 17.08 8.80
C LEU A 184 -7.07 17.02 9.93
N LYS A 185 -8.25 16.48 9.64
CA LYS A 185 -9.34 16.25 10.63
C LYS A 185 -9.80 14.81 10.49
N ASP A 186 -10.11 14.17 11.60
CA ASP A 186 -10.51 12.76 11.61
C ASP A 186 -11.88 12.56 10.95
N ARG A 187 -12.82 13.44 11.25
CA ARG A 187 -14.23 13.30 10.83
C ARG A 187 -14.79 14.61 10.27
N PRO A 188 -15.77 14.54 9.36
CA PRO A 188 -16.49 15.72 8.89
C PRO A 188 -17.18 16.51 10.01
N SER A 189 -17.66 15.81 11.05
CA SER A 189 -18.27 16.42 12.23
C SER A 189 -17.37 17.41 12.96
N ASP A 190 -16.04 17.25 12.88
CA ASP A 190 -15.05 18.12 13.53
C ASP A 190 -15.08 19.56 12.96
N VAL A 191 -15.67 19.73 11.79
CA VAL A 191 -15.87 21.04 11.12
C VAL A 191 -17.35 21.32 10.83
N GLY A 192 -18.26 20.57 11.47
CA GLY A 192 -19.70 20.73 11.31
C GLY A 192 -20.23 20.35 9.92
N GLN A 193 -19.60 19.38 9.27
CA GLN A 193 -20.02 18.83 7.98
C GLN A 193 -20.39 17.35 8.09
N ASN A 194 -21.03 16.83 7.05
CA ASN A 194 -21.30 15.40 6.89
C ASN A 194 -20.43 14.81 5.78
N PRO A 195 -20.30 13.46 5.70
CA PRO A 195 -19.60 12.81 4.59
C PRO A 195 -20.16 13.27 3.23
N ASP A 196 -19.27 13.44 2.25
CA ASP A 196 -19.57 13.96 0.92
C ASP A 196 -20.20 15.37 0.89
N GLY A 197 -20.29 16.09 2.03
CA GLY A 197 -20.95 17.38 2.17
C GLY A 197 -22.48 17.28 2.22
N ASP A 198 -23.05 16.14 2.54
CA ASP A 198 -24.49 15.91 2.61
C ASP A 198 -25.15 16.80 3.68
N ALA A 199 -26.39 17.27 3.43
CA ALA A 199 -27.10 18.17 4.34
C ALA A 199 -27.56 17.48 5.64
N LEU A 200 -27.85 16.18 5.60
CA LEU A 200 -28.35 15.41 6.73
C LEU A 200 -27.30 14.39 7.23
N PRO A 201 -27.18 14.26 8.57
CA PRO A 201 -26.36 13.19 9.15
C PRO A 201 -26.95 11.81 8.83
N ARG A 202 -26.10 10.84 8.54
CA ARG A 202 -26.55 9.47 8.23
C ARG A 202 -26.56 8.57 9.46
N ALA A 203 -27.47 7.58 9.44
CA ALA A 203 -27.63 6.59 10.49
C ALA A 203 -26.34 5.76 10.74
N ASP A 204 -25.54 5.48 9.70
CA ASP A 204 -24.30 4.69 9.77
C ASP A 204 -23.22 5.30 10.70
N ALA A 205 -23.29 6.61 10.99
CA ALA A 205 -22.32 7.28 11.86
C ALA A 205 -22.35 6.78 13.32
N LYS A 206 -23.43 6.10 13.72
CA LYS A 206 -23.64 5.60 15.09
C LYS A 206 -23.36 4.10 15.25
N VAL A 207 -23.01 3.37 14.19
CA VAL A 207 -22.73 1.93 14.25
C VAL A 207 -21.40 1.70 14.98
N ALA A 208 -21.42 0.92 16.06
CA ALA A 208 -20.21 0.58 16.80
C ALA A 208 -19.28 -0.31 15.94
N PRO A 209 -17.94 -0.16 16.06
CA PRO A 209 -17.01 -1.02 15.35
C PRO A 209 -17.16 -2.47 15.83
N GLN A 210 -17.19 -3.42 14.86
CA GLN A 210 -17.31 -4.84 15.18
C GLN A 210 -16.10 -5.34 15.99
N PRO A 211 -16.29 -6.19 17.02
CA PRO A 211 -15.18 -6.81 17.72
C PRO A 211 -14.39 -7.73 16.79
N PHE A 212 -13.11 -7.96 17.10
CA PHE A 212 -12.25 -8.85 16.31
C PHE A 212 -12.81 -10.26 16.17
N SER A 213 -13.41 -10.81 17.24
CA SER A 213 -14.04 -12.14 17.18
C SER A 213 -15.09 -12.24 16.08
N ASN A 214 -15.95 -11.23 15.96
CA ASN A 214 -16.99 -11.20 14.92
C ASN A 214 -16.39 -10.96 13.51
N LEU A 215 -15.28 -10.25 13.43
CA LEU A 215 -14.59 -10.03 12.15
C LEU A 215 -13.94 -11.33 11.66
N LEU A 216 -13.23 -12.02 12.55
CA LEU A 216 -12.54 -13.28 12.24
C LEU A 216 -13.49 -14.46 11.98
N SER A 217 -14.73 -14.42 12.50
CA SER A 217 -15.74 -15.44 12.21
C SER A 217 -16.37 -15.31 10.82
N LYS A 218 -16.15 -14.19 10.12
CA LYS A 218 -16.76 -13.96 8.80
C LYS A 218 -15.91 -14.56 7.67
N PRO A 219 -16.45 -15.45 6.82
CA PRO A 219 -15.73 -15.96 5.64
C PRO A 219 -15.23 -14.84 4.71
N ALA A 220 -15.99 -13.76 4.59
CA ALA A 220 -15.61 -12.59 3.79
C ALA A 220 -14.27 -11.96 4.23
N PHE A 221 -13.95 -12.01 5.54
CA PHE A 221 -12.67 -11.51 6.04
C PHE A 221 -11.50 -12.34 5.53
N TRP A 222 -11.61 -13.67 5.61
CA TRP A 222 -10.56 -14.59 5.15
C TRP A 222 -10.42 -14.58 3.63
N LEU A 223 -11.53 -14.46 2.89
CA LEU A 223 -11.50 -14.31 1.43
C LEU A 223 -10.77 -13.02 1.02
N LEU A 224 -11.04 -11.90 1.70
CA LEU A 224 -10.34 -10.65 1.43
C LEU A 224 -8.87 -10.73 1.80
N LEU A 225 -8.54 -11.29 2.97
CA LEU A 225 -7.18 -11.44 3.46
C LEU A 225 -6.34 -12.34 2.54
N VAL A 226 -6.84 -13.53 2.20
CA VAL A 226 -6.14 -14.45 1.29
C VAL A 226 -6.04 -13.85 -0.10
N GLY A 227 -7.13 -13.24 -0.57
CA GLY A 227 -7.18 -12.58 -1.87
C GLY A 227 -6.13 -11.50 -2.02
N SER A 228 -6.05 -10.59 -1.07
CA SER A 228 -5.07 -9.49 -1.08
C SER A 228 -3.63 -10.00 -0.92
N MET A 229 -3.38 -10.89 0.03
CA MET A 229 -2.06 -11.47 0.23
C MET A 229 -1.53 -12.17 -1.02
N CYS A 230 -2.36 -12.94 -1.72
CA CYS A 230 -1.97 -13.63 -2.96
C CYS A 230 -1.64 -12.64 -4.09
N SER A 231 -2.47 -11.61 -4.29
CA SER A 231 -2.24 -10.60 -5.34
C SER A 231 -1.00 -9.75 -5.04
N ILE A 232 -0.89 -9.21 -3.83
CA ILE A 232 0.26 -8.40 -3.40
C ILE A 232 1.56 -9.22 -3.42
N GLY A 233 1.50 -10.48 -3.00
CA GLY A 233 2.64 -11.39 -3.06
C GLY A 233 3.09 -11.70 -4.49
N ALA A 234 2.15 -11.85 -5.41
CA ALA A 234 2.46 -12.01 -6.83
C ALA A 234 3.11 -10.75 -7.41
N ILE A 235 2.56 -9.57 -7.11
CA ILE A 235 3.14 -8.27 -7.49
C ILE A 235 4.57 -8.14 -6.95
N GLY A 236 4.79 -8.45 -5.67
CA GLY A 236 6.11 -8.44 -5.05
C GLY A 236 7.08 -9.38 -5.76
N SER A 237 6.63 -10.58 -6.09
CA SER A 237 7.43 -11.59 -6.80
C SER A 237 7.84 -11.11 -8.19
N ILE A 238 6.91 -10.56 -8.97
CA ILE A 238 7.22 -10.03 -10.30
C ILE A 238 8.21 -8.87 -10.22
N ASN A 239 7.99 -7.90 -9.32
CA ASN A 239 8.88 -6.75 -9.18
C ASN A 239 10.31 -7.14 -8.81
N GLN A 240 10.48 -8.16 -7.97
CA GLN A 240 11.80 -8.62 -7.53
C GLN A 240 12.52 -9.50 -8.58
N HIS A 241 11.77 -10.30 -9.34
CA HIS A 241 12.34 -11.26 -10.28
C HIS A 241 12.36 -10.79 -11.73
N MET A 242 11.67 -9.72 -12.09
CA MET A 242 11.49 -9.28 -13.48
C MET A 242 12.80 -9.18 -14.26
N LYS A 243 13.86 -8.62 -13.66
CA LYS A 243 15.18 -8.52 -14.32
C LYS A 243 15.80 -9.87 -14.58
N LEU A 244 15.71 -10.78 -13.61
CA LEU A 244 16.24 -12.14 -13.71
C LEU A 244 15.45 -12.97 -14.74
N VAL A 245 14.16 -12.75 -14.84
CA VAL A 245 13.32 -13.36 -15.89
C VAL A 245 13.78 -12.89 -17.27
N PHE A 246 14.10 -11.60 -17.45
CA PHE A 246 14.65 -11.11 -18.72
C PHE A 246 15.98 -11.79 -19.07
N GLU A 247 16.87 -11.99 -18.07
CA GLU A 247 18.13 -12.73 -18.28
C GLU A 247 17.85 -14.15 -18.81
N ASP A 248 16.96 -14.92 -18.17
CA ASP A 248 16.56 -16.26 -18.60
C ASP A 248 15.92 -16.26 -20.00
N GLN A 249 15.35 -15.14 -20.44
CA GLN A 249 14.68 -14.99 -21.74
C GLN A 249 15.60 -14.55 -22.88
N GLY A 250 16.92 -14.52 -22.64
CA GLY A 250 17.92 -14.30 -23.65
C GLY A 250 18.43 -12.87 -23.77
N PHE A 251 18.18 -12.00 -22.79
CA PHE A 251 18.85 -10.70 -22.70
C PHE A 251 20.29 -10.88 -22.21
N THR A 252 21.18 -11.32 -23.09
CA THR A 252 22.59 -11.61 -22.77
C THR A 252 23.46 -10.36 -22.72
N ASP A 253 23.13 -9.31 -23.48
CA ASP A 253 23.80 -8.02 -23.40
C ASP A 253 23.32 -7.21 -22.22
N GLN A 254 24.25 -6.84 -21.32
CA GLN A 254 23.95 -6.09 -20.08
C GLN A 254 23.39 -4.69 -20.36
N ALA A 255 23.78 -4.03 -21.45
CA ALA A 255 23.26 -2.72 -21.83
C ALA A 255 21.79 -2.85 -22.26
N GLN A 256 21.47 -3.86 -23.07
CA GLN A 256 20.12 -4.15 -23.54
C GLN A 256 19.23 -4.58 -22.38
N LEU A 257 19.69 -5.47 -21.49
CA LEU A 257 18.98 -5.90 -20.29
C LEU A 257 18.62 -4.73 -19.37
N ASN A 258 19.61 -3.89 -19.06
CA ASN A 258 19.40 -2.72 -18.21
C ASN A 258 18.45 -1.69 -18.87
N SER A 259 18.51 -1.54 -20.17
CA SER A 259 17.58 -0.68 -20.93
C SER A 259 16.15 -1.21 -20.88
N ALA A 260 15.96 -2.51 -21.15
CA ALA A 260 14.65 -3.17 -21.09
C ALA A 260 14.05 -3.10 -19.70
N TRP A 261 14.83 -3.43 -18.65
CA TRP A 261 14.40 -3.36 -17.27
C TRP A 261 14.03 -1.93 -16.84
N ARG A 262 14.83 -0.91 -17.22
CA ARG A 262 14.52 0.49 -16.94
C ARG A 262 13.23 0.93 -17.63
N THR A 263 13.06 0.58 -18.89
CA THR A 263 11.86 0.90 -19.69
C THR A 263 10.62 0.27 -19.06
N ALA A 264 10.69 -1.01 -18.69
CA ALA A 264 9.59 -1.70 -18.01
C ALA A 264 9.20 -0.99 -16.70
N ASN A 265 10.17 -0.65 -15.83
CA ASN A 265 9.89 0.03 -14.57
C ASN A 265 9.24 1.41 -14.77
N VAL A 266 9.71 2.20 -15.74
CA VAL A 266 9.13 3.52 -16.07
C VAL A 266 7.69 3.37 -16.54
N LEU A 267 7.42 2.43 -17.44
CA LEU A 267 6.07 2.16 -17.94
C LEU A 267 5.14 1.64 -16.84
N ILE A 268 5.60 0.72 -15.99
CA ILE A 268 4.88 0.22 -14.83
C ILE A 268 4.51 1.38 -13.90
N LEU A 269 5.45 2.27 -13.59
CA LEU A 269 5.20 3.41 -12.71
C LEU A 269 4.11 4.34 -13.25
N TRP A 270 4.25 4.80 -14.50
CA TRP A 270 3.27 5.69 -15.11
C TRP A 270 1.90 5.04 -15.27
N SER A 271 1.89 3.79 -15.72
CA SER A 271 0.66 3.02 -15.86
C SER A 271 -0.02 2.78 -14.52
N SER A 272 0.75 2.59 -13.44
CA SER A 272 0.21 2.41 -12.09
C SER A 272 -0.53 3.65 -11.56
N ILE A 273 -0.06 4.84 -11.93
CA ILE A 273 -0.77 6.09 -11.61
C ILE A 273 -2.11 6.13 -12.35
N GLY A 274 -2.09 5.83 -13.65
CA GLY A 274 -3.30 5.73 -14.47
C GLY A 274 -4.29 4.70 -13.92
N GLY A 275 -3.80 3.51 -13.56
CA GLY A 275 -4.59 2.44 -12.97
C GLY A 275 -5.28 2.85 -11.66
N ARG A 276 -4.56 3.50 -10.74
CA ARG A 276 -5.13 4.02 -9.49
C ARG A 276 -6.28 4.98 -9.74
N LEU A 277 -6.06 5.98 -10.60
CA LEU A 277 -7.07 6.99 -10.87
C LEU A 277 -8.30 6.41 -11.58
N PHE A 278 -8.09 5.56 -12.58
CA PHE A 278 -9.16 4.94 -13.34
C PHE A 278 -9.97 3.94 -12.52
N MET A 279 -9.31 3.01 -11.82
CA MET A 279 -9.99 2.02 -10.99
C MET A 279 -10.65 2.65 -9.76
N GLY A 280 -10.08 3.74 -9.20
CA GLY A 280 -10.72 4.52 -8.16
C GLY A 280 -12.02 5.18 -8.62
N TRP A 281 -12.02 5.74 -9.83
CA TRP A 281 -13.21 6.28 -10.46
C TRP A 281 -14.26 5.18 -10.77
N LEU A 282 -13.79 4.02 -11.22
CA LEU A 282 -14.64 2.86 -11.51
C LEU A 282 -15.29 2.30 -10.23
N ALA A 283 -14.51 2.24 -9.12
CA ALA A 283 -15.00 1.77 -7.81
C ALA A 283 -16.05 2.69 -7.18
N ASP A 284 -16.12 3.96 -7.59
CA ASP A 284 -17.18 4.89 -7.18
C ASP A 284 -18.48 4.70 -7.98
N ARG A 285 -18.41 4.09 -9.19
CA ARG A 285 -19.55 3.91 -10.09
C ARG A 285 -20.13 2.50 -10.11
N TYR A 286 -19.27 1.51 -9.90
CA TYR A 286 -19.63 0.11 -9.98
C TYR A 286 -19.41 -0.60 -8.64
N THR A 287 -19.97 -1.78 -8.50
CA THR A 287 -19.78 -2.63 -7.32
C THR A 287 -18.30 -2.94 -7.16
N LYS A 288 -17.71 -2.51 -6.03
CA LYS A 288 -16.28 -2.62 -5.73
C LYS A 288 -15.72 -4.03 -5.89
N LYS A 289 -16.54 -5.04 -5.55
CA LYS A 289 -16.21 -6.45 -5.75
C LYS A 289 -15.80 -6.75 -7.20
N TYR A 290 -16.60 -6.30 -8.18
CA TYR A 290 -16.30 -6.57 -9.59
C TYR A 290 -15.07 -5.80 -10.07
N VAL A 291 -14.91 -4.55 -9.62
CA VAL A 291 -13.73 -3.74 -9.95
C VAL A 291 -12.47 -4.40 -9.40
N MET A 292 -12.51 -4.85 -8.15
CA MET A 292 -11.38 -5.51 -7.50
C MET A 292 -11.08 -6.88 -8.15
N THR A 293 -12.11 -7.68 -8.44
CA THR A 293 -11.95 -8.96 -9.15
C THR A 293 -11.30 -8.75 -10.53
N ALA A 294 -11.79 -7.77 -11.31
CA ALA A 294 -11.22 -7.45 -12.61
C ALA A 294 -9.76 -6.99 -12.52
N THR A 295 -9.43 -6.17 -11.52
CA THR A 295 -8.06 -5.72 -11.26
C THR A 295 -7.14 -6.89 -10.92
N TYR A 296 -7.56 -7.79 -10.04
CA TYR A 296 -6.77 -8.96 -9.62
C TYR A 296 -6.62 -9.97 -10.76
N ALA A 297 -7.68 -10.19 -11.53
CA ALA A 297 -7.62 -11.00 -12.74
C ALA A 297 -6.67 -10.40 -13.78
N LEU A 298 -6.67 -9.06 -13.96
CA LEU A 298 -5.73 -8.38 -14.85
C LEU A 298 -4.28 -8.60 -14.39
N VAL A 299 -3.99 -8.41 -13.10
CA VAL A 299 -2.65 -8.68 -12.55
C VAL A 299 -2.25 -10.13 -12.82
N ALA A 300 -3.12 -11.09 -12.52
CA ALA A 300 -2.83 -12.50 -12.77
C ALA A 300 -2.54 -12.79 -14.26
N LEU A 301 -3.42 -12.34 -15.15
CA LEU A 301 -3.32 -12.60 -16.60
C LEU A 301 -2.10 -11.93 -17.25
N THR A 302 -1.52 -10.90 -16.63
CA THR A 302 -0.30 -10.27 -17.16
C THR A 302 0.97 -11.05 -16.80
N ILE A 303 0.93 -11.94 -15.81
CA ILE A 303 2.13 -12.72 -15.41
C ILE A 303 2.63 -13.63 -16.55
N PRO A 304 1.79 -14.40 -17.26
CA PRO A 304 2.24 -15.15 -18.42
C PRO A 304 2.81 -14.29 -19.57
N LEU A 305 2.36 -13.02 -19.71
CA LEU A 305 2.93 -12.12 -20.72
C LEU A 305 4.40 -11.83 -20.47
N LEU A 306 4.83 -11.83 -19.21
CA LEU A 306 6.24 -11.66 -18.86
C LEU A 306 7.12 -12.77 -19.48
N LEU A 307 6.59 -14.00 -19.62
CA LEU A 307 7.29 -15.12 -20.26
C LEU A 307 7.46 -14.96 -21.77
N LEU A 308 6.72 -14.07 -22.41
CA LEU A 308 6.78 -13.81 -23.85
C LEU A 308 7.78 -12.71 -24.22
N VAL A 309 8.29 -11.95 -23.24
CA VAL A 309 9.22 -10.85 -23.48
C VAL A 309 10.52 -11.39 -24.03
N ARG A 310 10.99 -10.87 -25.18
CA ARG A 310 12.22 -11.30 -25.86
C ARG A 310 13.05 -10.08 -26.26
N PRO A 311 14.38 -10.22 -26.41
CA PRO A 311 15.26 -9.13 -26.87
C PRO A 311 14.92 -8.59 -28.26
N THR A 312 14.25 -9.42 -29.08
CA THR A 312 13.94 -9.12 -30.48
C THR A 312 12.65 -8.30 -30.67
N SER A 313 11.80 -8.23 -29.64
CA SER A 313 10.52 -7.52 -29.73
C SER A 313 10.29 -6.66 -28.51
N SER A 314 9.94 -5.41 -28.74
CA SER A 314 9.58 -4.46 -27.67
C SER A 314 8.07 -4.49 -27.34
N PHE A 315 7.25 -5.08 -28.20
CA PHE A 315 5.79 -5.07 -28.03
C PHE A 315 5.36 -5.80 -26.75
N GLU A 316 5.87 -7.01 -26.53
CA GLU A 316 5.54 -7.82 -25.35
C GLU A 316 6.01 -7.15 -24.05
N LEU A 317 7.19 -6.50 -24.10
CA LEU A 317 7.69 -5.70 -22.98
C LEU A 317 6.73 -4.57 -22.62
N TYR A 318 6.29 -3.81 -23.64
CA TYR A 318 5.38 -2.68 -23.43
C TYR A 318 3.99 -3.16 -22.99
N ALA A 319 3.46 -4.20 -23.63
CA ALA A 319 2.17 -4.77 -23.27
C ALA A 319 2.16 -5.27 -21.81
N PHE A 320 3.18 -6.05 -21.44
CA PHE A 320 3.35 -6.49 -20.06
C PHE A 320 3.45 -5.30 -19.10
N ALA A 321 4.37 -4.38 -19.33
CA ALA A 321 4.66 -3.30 -18.38
C ALA A 321 3.44 -2.36 -18.19
N ILE A 322 2.71 -2.05 -19.26
CA ILE A 322 1.53 -1.19 -19.20
C ILE A 322 0.38 -1.91 -18.48
N LEU A 323 0.06 -3.13 -18.86
CA LEU A 323 -1.08 -3.86 -18.29
C LEU A 323 -0.82 -4.27 -16.84
N PHE A 324 0.38 -4.77 -16.53
CA PHE A 324 0.79 -5.12 -15.18
C PHE A 324 0.82 -3.89 -14.27
N GLY A 325 1.45 -2.81 -14.73
CA GLY A 325 1.51 -1.56 -13.98
C GLY A 325 0.11 -1.00 -13.69
N PHE A 326 -0.78 -1.03 -14.67
CA PHE A 326 -2.16 -0.56 -14.52
C PHE A 326 -2.91 -1.36 -13.44
N GLY A 327 -2.84 -2.70 -13.47
CA GLY A 327 -3.44 -3.55 -12.44
C GLY A 327 -2.80 -3.36 -11.06
N MET A 328 -1.47 -3.42 -10.98
CA MET A 328 -0.69 -3.24 -9.76
C MET A 328 -1.00 -1.90 -9.07
N GLY A 329 -1.18 -0.83 -9.86
CA GLY A 329 -1.43 0.48 -9.30
C GLY A 329 -2.70 0.56 -8.47
N ALA A 330 -3.76 -0.11 -8.88
CA ALA A 330 -5.05 -0.09 -8.22
C ALA A 330 -5.17 -1.06 -7.03
N ASP A 331 -4.37 -2.11 -7.01
CA ASP A 331 -4.48 -3.24 -6.08
C ASP A 331 -4.55 -2.79 -4.62
N TYR A 332 -3.49 -2.17 -4.10
CA TYR A 332 -3.41 -1.70 -2.71
C TYR A 332 -4.53 -0.75 -2.31
N MET A 333 -5.02 0.06 -3.24
CA MET A 333 -6.06 1.04 -2.99
C MET A 333 -7.45 0.38 -2.85
N LEU A 334 -7.70 -0.71 -3.59
CA LEU A 334 -9.00 -1.39 -3.59
C LEU A 334 -9.23 -2.19 -2.30
N ILE A 335 -8.18 -2.65 -1.63
CA ILE A 335 -8.28 -3.43 -0.38
C ILE A 335 -9.08 -2.67 0.71
N PRO A 336 -8.70 -1.44 1.12
CA PRO A 336 -9.46 -0.70 2.11
C PRO A 336 -10.85 -0.27 1.63
N LEU A 337 -11.03 -0.06 0.33
CA LEU A 337 -12.36 0.21 -0.23
C LEU A 337 -13.29 -0.99 -0.07
N MET A 338 -12.79 -2.19 -0.34
CA MET A 338 -13.53 -3.44 -0.16
C MET A 338 -13.74 -3.75 1.33
N ALA A 339 -12.73 -3.56 2.18
CA ALA A 339 -12.85 -3.77 3.61
C ALA A 339 -13.91 -2.82 4.24
N ALA A 340 -13.95 -1.56 3.81
CA ALA A 340 -14.98 -0.61 4.25
C ALA A 340 -16.38 -0.97 3.75
N ASP A 341 -16.48 -1.57 2.56
CA ASP A 341 -17.74 -2.04 1.96
C ASP A 341 -18.28 -3.27 2.70
N GLN A 342 -17.40 -4.25 3.00
CA GLN A 342 -17.77 -5.52 3.63
C GLN A 342 -17.99 -5.43 5.15
N PHE A 343 -17.23 -4.58 5.85
CA PHE A 343 -17.20 -4.58 7.32
C PHE A 343 -17.64 -3.25 7.95
N GLY A 344 -17.87 -2.24 7.12
CA GLY A 344 -18.22 -0.89 7.55
C GLY A 344 -17.00 -0.02 7.88
N VAL A 345 -17.15 1.29 7.72
CA VAL A 345 -16.06 2.28 7.90
C VAL A 345 -15.52 2.29 9.34
N ASN A 346 -16.40 2.09 10.33
CA ASN A 346 -16.00 2.09 11.73
C ASN A 346 -15.18 0.84 12.13
N THR A 347 -15.29 -0.26 11.36
CA THR A 347 -14.51 -1.50 11.54
C THR A 347 -13.23 -1.50 10.68
N LEU A 348 -13.09 -0.57 9.73
CA LEU A 348 -12.00 -0.54 8.75
C LEU A 348 -10.62 -0.61 9.40
N ALA A 349 -10.38 0.20 10.44
CA ALA A 349 -9.09 0.21 11.12
C ALA A 349 -8.71 -1.17 11.70
N ARG A 350 -9.69 -1.91 12.24
CA ARG A 350 -9.49 -3.27 12.76
C ARG A 350 -9.21 -4.28 11.67
N ALA A 351 -9.96 -4.22 10.57
CA ALA A 351 -9.75 -5.11 9.43
C ALA A 351 -8.37 -4.88 8.80
N MET A 352 -8.03 -3.63 8.50
CA MET A 352 -6.76 -3.28 7.87
C MET A 352 -5.55 -3.52 8.78
N ALA A 353 -5.73 -3.47 10.10
CA ALA A 353 -4.69 -3.78 11.07
C ALA A 353 -4.18 -5.24 10.98
N ILE A 354 -4.98 -6.16 10.42
CA ILE A 354 -4.58 -7.55 10.18
C ILE A 354 -4.23 -7.75 8.71
N ILE A 355 -5.02 -7.21 7.78
CA ILE A 355 -4.83 -7.43 6.34
C ILE A 355 -3.48 -6.87 5.87
N LEU A 356 -3.16 -5.61 6.20
CA LEU A 356 -1.92 -4.98 5.70
C LEU A 356 -0.63 -5.67 6.13
N PRO A 357 -0.45 -6.06 7.41
CA PRO A 357 0.72 -6.85 7.79
C PRO A 357 0.79 -8.19 7.05
N THR A 358 -0.35 -8.85 6.83
CA THR A 358 -0.41 -10.11 6.08
C THR A 358 -0.02 -9.90 4.61
N ASP A 359 -0.49 -8.83 3.98
CA ASP A 359 -0.09 -8.42 2.63
C ASP A 359 1.42 -8.14 2.56
N THR A 360 1.98 -7.49 3.58
CA THR A 360 3.41 -7.22 3.68
C THR A 360 4.22 -8.52 3.77
N ILE A 361 3.74 -9.52 4.50
CA ILE A 361 4.35 -10.87 4.51
C ILE A 361 4.31 -11.45 3.10
N GLY A 362 3.17 -11.44 2.43
CA GLY A 362 3.05 -11.91 1.05
C GLY A 362 4.08 -11.21 0.14
N GLN A 363 4.14 -9.89 0.19
CA GLN A 363 5.02 -9.08 -0.65
C GLN A 363 6.52 -9.37 -0.43
N THR A 364 6.92 -9.69 0.80
CA THR A 364 8.34 -9.85 1.15
C THR A 364 8.82 -11.30 1.09
N TRP A 365 7.96 -12.28 1.42
CA TRP A 365 8.36 -13.69 1.49
C TRP A 365 8.05 -14.47 0.21
N PHE A 366 7.04 -14.11 -0.56
CA PHE A 366 6.74 -14.83 -1.80
C PHE A 366 7.85 -14.74 -2.84
N PRO A 367 8.56 -13.61 -3.03
CA PRO A 367 9.74 -13.59 -3.89
C PRO A 367 10.80 -14.64 -3.49
N TYR A 368 11.00 -14.86 -2.20
CA TYR A 368 11.91 -15.91 -1.73
C TYR A 368 11.41 -17.31 -2.13
N ILE A 369 10.11 -17.57 -1.99
CA ILE A 369 9.51 -18.84 -2.44
C ILE A 369 9.72 -19.02 -3.94
N VAL A 370 9.54 -17.98 -4.75
CA VAL A 370 9.82 -18.03 -6.20
C VAL A 370 11.27 -18.38 -6.49
N SER A 371 12.24 -17.87 -5.72
CA SER A 371 13.64 -18.26 -5.84
C SER A 371 13.87 -19.74 -5.55
N LEU A 372 13.17 -20.31 -4.56
CA LEU A 372 13.24 -21.74 -4.27
C LEU A 372 12.61 -22.58 -5.39
N LEU A 373 11.47 -22.15 -5.93
CA LEU A 373 10.81 -22.82 -7.04
C LEU A 373 11.67 -22.79 -8.31
N HIS A 374 12.29 -21.64 -8.60
CA HIS A 374 13.25 -21.51 -9.71
C HIS A 374 14.39 -22.51 -9.58
N ARG A 375 15.00 -22.63 -8.39
CA ARG A 375 16.07 -23.63 -8.14
C ARG A 375 15.58 -25.07 -8.30
N ALA A 376 14.39 -25.37 -7.78
CA ALA A 376 13.83 -26.72 -7.82
C ALA A 376 13.43 -27.16 -9.23
N TRP A 377 12.95 -26.25 -10.06
CA TRP A 377 12.41 -26.56 -11.39
C TRP A 377 13.29 -26.16 -12.56
N GLY A 378 14.41 -25.50 -12.29
CA GLY A 378 15.46 -25.18 -13.27
C GLY A 378 15.13 -24.05 -14.26
N GLY A 379 14.17 -23.15 -13.90
CA GLY A 379 13.83 -22.01 -14.75
C GLY A 379 12.62 -21.21 -14.22
N TYR A 380 12.45 -20.01 -14.75
CA TYR A 380 11.33 -19.13 -14.38
C TYR A 380 9.98 -19.53 -14.97
N ASP A 381 9.93 -20.33 -16.04
CA ASP A 381 8.66 -20.69 -16.71
C ASP A 381 7.67 -21.32 -15.72
N LYS A 382 8.10 -22.37 -15.03
CA LYS A 382 7.26 -23.05 -14.03
C LYS A 382 7.05 -22.22 -12.77
N ALA A 383 8.08 -21.50 -12.34
CA ALA A 383 7.98 -20.64 -11.17
C ALA A 383 6.95 -19.50 -11.36
N LEU A 384 6.94 -18.87 -12.53
CA LEU A 384 5.95 -17.84 -12.87
C LEU A 384 4.54 -18.41 -13.09
N LEU A 385 4.39 -19.65 -13.55
CA LEU A 385 3.10 -20.33 -13.57
C LEU A 385 2.55 -20.55 -12.16
N ALA A 386 3.41 -20.85 -11.18
CA ALA A 386 3.00 -20.91 -9.77
C ALA A 386 2.57 -19.53 -9.24
N VAL A 387 3.29 -18.46 -9.61
CA VAL A 387 2.90 -17.08 -9.26
C VAL A 387 1.58 -16.71 -9.92
N PHE A 388 1.37 -17.06 -11.18
CA PHE A 388 0.09 -16.89 -11.88
C PHE A 388 -1.04 -17.61 -11.15
N ALA A 389 -0.86 -18.90 -10.82
CA ALA A 389 -1.87 -19.68 -10.10
C ALA A 389 -2.23 -19.04 -8.75
N MET A 390 -1.23 -18.55 -8.01
CA MET A 390 -1.42 -17.85 -6.75
C MET A 390 -2.21 -16.54 -6.95
N ALA A 391 -1.83 -15.70 -7.92
CA ALA A 391 -2.55 -14.47 -8.23
C ALA A 391 -4.00 -14.75 -8.67
N PHE A 392 -4.21 -15.83 -9.43
CA PHE A 392 -5.53 -16.25 -9.89
C PHE A 392 -6.40 -16.76 -8.74
N ILE A 393 -5.83 -17.50 -7.77
CA ILE A 393 -6.50 -17.85 -6.51
C ILE A 393 -6.94 -16.57 -5.77
N GLY A 394 -6.08 -15.56 -5.75
CA GLY A 394 -6.43 -14.25 -5.19
C GLY A 394 -7.65 -13.62 -5.88
N ALA A 395 -7.69 -13.63 -7.20
CA ALA A 395 -8.83 -13.12 -7.97
C ALA A 395 -10.12 -13.91 -7.71
N ILE A 396 -10.03 -15.25 -7.61
CA ILE A 396 -11.16 -16.11 -7.26
C ILE A 396 -11.66 -15.81 -5.85
N ALA A 397 -10.77 -15.65 -4.87
CA ALA A 397 -11.14 -15.34 -3.50
C ALA A 397 -11.95 -14.03 -3.43
N ILE A 398 -11.54 -12.98 -4.16
CA ILE A 398 -12.30 -11.74 -4.27
C ILE A 398 -13.63 -11.94 -5.00
N ALA A 399 -13.66 -12.76 -6.05
CA ALA A 399 -14.88 -13.07 -6.80
C ALA A 399 -15.92 -13.81 -5.94
N LEU A 400 -15.51 -14.53 -4.91
CA LEU A 400 -16.40 -15.23 -3.97
C LEU A 400 -16.93 -14.34 -2.85
N LEU A 401 -16.43 -13.10 -2.68
CA LEU A 401 -16.97 -12.17 -1.70
C LEU A 401 -18.49 -11.92 -1.92
N PRO A 402 -19.26 -11.64 -0.87
CA PRO A 402 -20.64 -11.17 -0.99
C PRO A 402 -20.73 -9.89 -1.84
N LYS A 403 -21.82 -9.73 -2.59
CA LYS A 403 -22.03 -8.53 -3.43
C LYS A 403 -22.19 -7.25 -2.60
N HIS A 404 -22.82 -7.37 -1.45
CA HIS A 404 -23.08 -6.29 -0.52
C HIS A 404 -22.59 -6.67 0.88
N GLY A 405 -22.02 -5.71 1.62
CA GLY A 405 -21.72 -5.89 3.03
C GLY A 405 -22.99 -5.87 3.88
N PRO A 406 -22.91 -6.29 5.15
CA PRO A 406 -24.07 -6.32 6.05
C PRO A 406 -24.75 -4.96 6.28
N ASN A 407 -24.11 -3.86 5.93
CA ASN A 407 -24.66 -2.51 6.12
C ASN A 407 -25.59 -2.02 5.00
N ASP A 408 -25.66 -2.71 3.86
CA ASP A 408 -26.57 -2.31 2.76
C ASP A 408 -28.02 -2.75 3.01
N GLN A 409 -28.25 -3.71 3.91
CA GLN A 409 -29.61 -4.16 4.28
C GLN A 409 -30.29 -3.21 5.27
N GLU A 410 -29.54 -2.40 6.02
CA GLU A 410 -30.09 -1.42 6.98
C GLU A 410 -30.31 -0.01 6.37
N SER A 411 -29.93 0.23 5.13
CA SER A 411 -29.99 1.55 4.49
C SER A 411 -31.19 1.77 3.56
N VAL A 412 -32.21 0.91 3.57
CA VAL A 412 -33.50 1.15 2.92
C VAL A 412 -34.53 1.57 3.98
N PRO A 413 -34.67 2.87 4.29
CA PRO A 413 -35.80 3.34 5.08
C PRO A 413 -37.02 3.33 4.16
N GLY A 414 -37.95 2.39 4.35
CA GLY A 414 -39.25 2.54 3.72
C GLY A 414 -39.96 1.32 3.14
N ALA A 415 -39.45 0.07 3.35
CA ALA A 415 -40.18 -1.11 2.92
C ALA A 415 -41.07 -1.78 3.99
N ALA A 416 -41.15 -1.23 5.20
CA ALA A 416 -41.93 -1.78 6.31
C ALA A 416 -43.24 -1.01 6.55
N GLY A 417 -43.87 -0.47 5.53
CA GLY A 417 -45.08 0.37 5.68
C GLY A 417 -46.17 0.20 4.66
N ALA A 418 -46.16 -0.83 3.81
CA ALA A 418 -47.13 -0.99 2.72
C ALA A 418 -47.82 -2.35 2.68
N THR A 419 -48.06 -3.02 3.84
CA THR A 419 -49.02 -4.14 3.93
C THR A 419 -49.77 -4.08 5.25
N ALA A 420 -50.63 -3.07 5.42
CA ALA A 420 -51.76 -3.13 6.31
C ALA A 420 -52.73 -1.98 5.95
N LYS A 421 -53.52 -2.17 4.91
CA LYS A 421 -54.95 -1.79 4.85
C LYS A 421 -55.57 -2.35 3.57
#